data_2ce60d8669a2e6d4d593c707a3284892
#
_entry.id   2ce60d8669a2e6d4d593c707a3284892
#
_cell.length_a   1.000
_cell.length_b   1.000
_cell.length_c   1.000
_cell.angle_alpha   90.00
_cell.angle_beta   90.00
_cell.angle_gamma   90.00
#
_symmetry.space_group_name_H-M   'P 1'
#
loop_
_entity.id
_entity.type
_entity.pdbx_description
1 polymer ?
#
loop_
_entity_poly.entity_id
_entity_poly.type
_entity_poly.pdbx_seq_one_letter_code
_entity_poly.pdbx_strand_id
1 'polypeptide(L)'
;MIEQIGGEGTIEKRIPAMMRMFMSYGIDIRKEPILVYPTLHYQNGGLDIGVDGMTGVENLFVAGEAVGGIHGRNRLMGNSLLDIIVFGRNAGQNAAAKAKDTKIGKLTLAHIAKYDSERDAAGIKTDRVSPMLLPNYTNQKSI
;
A
#
# COMPACT_ATOMS: atom_id res chain seq x y z
N MET A 1 -4.89 32.12 3.06
CA MET A 1 -5.35 31.42 4.29
C MET A 1 -4.18 30.98 5.18
N ILE A 2 -3.13 30.29 4.71
CA ILE A 2 -2.00 29.87 5.55
C ILE A 2 -1.29 31.07 6.15
N GLU A 3 -0.96 32.08 5.35
CA GLU A 3 -0.30 33.31 5.83
C GLU A 3 -1.21 34.23 6.62
N GLN A 4 -2.52 34.18 6.38
CA GLN A 4 -3.50 34.91 7.21
C GLN A 4 -3.55 34.38 8.65
N ILE A 5 -3.29 33.09 8.84
CA ILE A 5 -3.29 32.46 10.17
C ILE A 5 -1.89 32.48 10.79
N GLY A 6 -0.87 32.19 10.01
CA GLY A 6 0.50 32.01 10.48
C GLY A 6 1.41 33.24 10.37
N GLY A 7 0.95 34.29 9.68
CA GLY A 7 1.75 35.50 9.38
C GLY A 7 2.55 35.36 8.07
N GLU A 8 3.03 36.48 7.60
CA GLU A 8 3.86 36.58 6.40
C GLU A 8 5.13 35.73 6.50
N GLY A 9 5.51 35.06 5.43
CA GLY A 9 6.66 34.17 5.36
C GLY A 9 6.43 32.78 5.94
N THR A 10 5.22 32.45 6.36
CA THR A 10 4.90 31.11 6.91
C THR A 10 5.05 30.02 5.86
N ILE A 11 4.68 30.27 4.62
CA ILE A 11 4.78 29.29 3.52
C ILE A 11 6.24 28.95 3.25
N GLU A 12 7.09 29.97 3.10
CA GLU A 12 8.53 29.79 2.87
C GLU A 12 9.21 29.02 4.00
N LYS A 13 8.81 29.27 5.22
CA LYS A 13 9.41 28.66 6.41
C LYS A 13 8.93 27.24 6.66
N ARG A 14 7.63 26.96 6.50
CA ARG A 14 7.05 25.68 6.89
C ARG A 14 6.91 24.67 5.77
N ILE A 15 6.72 25.13 4.54
CA ILE A 15 6.51 24.25 3.39
C ILE A 15 7.36 24.65 2.16
N PRO A 16 8.69 24.88 2.35
CA PRO A 16 9.57 25.36 1.29
C PRO A 16 9.67 24.41 0.10
N ALA A 17 9.59 23.10 0.35
CA ALA A 17 9.64 22.10 -0.72
C ALA A 17 8.40 22.18 -1.62
N MET A 18 7.22 22.32 -1.01
CA MET A 18 5.96 22.49 -1.72
C MET A 18 5.98 23.78 -2.55
N MET A 19 6.45 24.89 -1.96
CA MET A 19 6.58 26.15 -2.67
C MET A 19 7.48 26.02 -3.91
N ARG A 20 8.66 25.42 -3.77
CA ARG A 20 9.56 25.20 -4.93
C ARG A 20 8.93 24.30 -6.01
N MET A 21 8.23 23.26 -5.60
CA MET A 21 7.54 22.35 -6.52
C MET A 21 6.49 23.10 -7.34
N PHE A 22 5.61 23.87 -6.73
CA PHE A 22 4.58 24.62 -7.46
C PHE A 22 5.17 25.75 -8.30
N MET A 23 6.20 26.44 -7.80
CA MET A 23 6.92 27.47 -8.57
C MET A 23 7.52 26.91 -9.87
N SER A 24 7.98 25.66 -9.90
CA SER A 24 8.48 25.03 -11.13
C SER A 24 7.39 24.82 -12.20
N TYR A 25 6.13 24.85 -11.80
CA TYR A 25 4.95 24.84 -12.69
C TYR A 25 4.38 26.25 -12.94
N GLY A 26 5.05 27.29 -12.48
CA GLY A 26 4.62 28.69 -12.64
C GLY A 26 3.54 29.14 -11.65
N ILE A 27 3.27 28.35 -10.61
CA ILE A 27 2.24 28.62 -9.59
C ILE A 27 2.91 29.16 -8.33
N ASP A 28 2.62 30.42 -7.98
CA ASP A 28 3.07 31.01 -6.71
C ASP A 28 2.01 30.82 -5.62
N ILE A 29 2.18 29.77 -4.81
CA ILE A 29 1.21 29.41 -3.75
C ILE A 29 1.05 30.47 -2.65
N ARG A 30 1.86 31.50 -2.66
CA ARG A 30 1.70 32.67 -1.76
C ARG A 30 0.63 33.61 -2.29
N LYS A 31 0.44 33.66 -3.61
CA LYS A 31 -0.42 34.61 -4.30
C LYS A 31 -1.72 33.99 -4.79
N GLU A 32 -1.66 32.71 -5.14
CA GLU A 32 -2.79 32.00 -5.75
C GLU A 32 -3.07 30.67 -5.07
N PRO A 33 -4.33 30.20 -5.09
CA PRO A 33 -4.69 28.92 -4.52
C PRO A 33 -4.20 27.76 -5.38
N ILE A 34 -3.86 26.65 -4.75
CA ILE A 34 -3.59 25.39 -5.43
C ILE A 34 -4.84 24.53 -5.47
N LEU A 35 -5.01 23.81 -6.58
CA LEU A 35 -6.05 22.82 -6.70
C LEU A 35 -5.68 21.61 -5.87
N VAL A 36 -6.55 21.23 -4.95
CA VAL A 36 -6.43 19.99 -4.16
C VAL A 36 -7.64 19.11 -4.41
N TYR A 37 -7.40 17.82 -4.48
CA TYR A 37 -8.43 16.82 -4.64
C TYR A 37 -8.28 15.73 -3.58
N PRO A 38 -9.32 15.39 -2.83
CA PRO A 38 -9.25 14.28 -1.89
C PRO A 38 -9.12 12.97 -2.66
N THR A 39 -7.96 12.33 -2.51
CA THR A 39 -7.69 11.03 -3.10
C THR A 39 -7.67 9.96 -2.03
N LEU A 40 -7.94 8.73 -2.42
CA LEU A 40 -7.69 7.58 -1.57
C LEU A 40 -6.18 7.49 -1.33
N HIS A 41 -5.75 7.68 -0.10
CA HIS A 41 -4.33 7.71 0.24
C HIS A 41 -3.90 6.50 1.07
N TYR A 42 -4.58 6.19 2.14
CA TYR A 42 -4.28 5.05 3.00
C TYR A 42 -5.57 4.38 3.42
N GLN A 43 -5.68 3.10 3.07
CA GLN A 43 -6.86 2.31 3.42
C GLN A 43 -6.63 1.61 4.75
N ASN A 44 -7.42 1.98 5.77
CA ASN A 44 -7.41 1.23 7.02
C ASN A 44 -8.21 -0.05 6.85
N GLY A 45 -7.73 -1.11 7.46
CA GLY A 45 -8.25 -2.46 7.29
C GLY A 45 -7.28 -3.32 6.48
N GLY A 46 -7.52 -4.61 6.45
CA GLY A 46 -6.65 -5.56 5.77
C GLY A 46 -6.64 -6.91 6.47
N LEU A 47 -5.53 -7.62 6.32
CA LEU A 47 -5.37 -8.95 6.91
C LEU A 47 -5.11 -8.86 8.42
N ASP A 48 -5.74 -9.74 9.17
CA ASP A 48 -5.47 -9.89 10.59
C ASP A 48 -4.17 -10.65 10.81
N ILE A 49 -3.36 -10.19 11.76
CA ILE A 49 -2.02 -10.74 12.02
C ILE A 49 -1.78 -10.98 13.50
N GLY A 50 -0.96 -11.98 13.78
CA GLY A 50 -0.36 -12.18 15.10
C GLY A 50 0.76 -11.19 15.40
N VAL A 51 1.28 -11.25 16.60
CA VAL A 51 2.40 -10.41 17.07
C VAL A 51 3.68 -10.63 16.26
N ASP A 52 3.81 -11.76 15.59
CA ASP A 52 4.91 -12.17 14.72
C ASP A 52 4.75 -11.70 13.26
N GLY A 53 3.62 -11.08 12.92
CA GLY A 53 3.27 -10.65 11.58
C GLY A 53 2.68 -11.75 10.68
N MET A 54 2.48 -12.97 11.22
CA MET A 54 1.87 -14.07 10.47
C MET A 54 0.35 -13.92 10.48
N THR A 55 -0.28 -14.24 9.35
CA THR A 55 -1.75 -14.26 9.22
C THR A 55 -2.32 -15.59 9.71
N GLY A 56 -3.65 -15.75 9.65
CA GLY A 56 -4.30 -17.04 9.87
C GLY A 56 -3.96 -18.10 8.80
N VAL A 57 -3.30 -17.71 7.72
CA VAL A 57 -2.80 -18.62 6.68
C VAL A 57 -1.34 -18.96 6.97
N GLU A 58 -1.05 -20.24 7.10
CA GLU A 58 0.29 -20.71 7.40
C GLU A 58 1.33 -20.24 6.36
N ASN A 59 2.48 -19.78 6.83
CA ASN A 59 3.58 -19.24 6.03
C ASN A 59 3.28 -17.93 5.28
N LEU A 60 2.16 -17.26 5.57
CA LEU A 60 1.83 -15.95 5.01
C LEU A 60 2.05 -14.87 6.07
N PHE A 61 3.04 -14.02 5.83
CA PHE A 61 3.37 -12.87 6.67
C PHE A 61 2.99 -11.58 5.97
N VAL A 62 2.50 -10.60 6.72
CA VAL A 62 2.05 -9.32 6.17
C VAL A 62 2.49 -8.18 7.09
N ALA A 63 2.82 -7.04 6.48
CA ALA A 63 3.11 -5.80 7.18
C ALA A 63 2.72 -4.59 6.34
N GLY A 64 2.61 -3.41 6.97
CA GLY A 64 2.25 -2.16 6.31
C GLY A 64 0.77 -2.04 6.02
N GLU A 65 0.39 -1.28 5.01
CA GLU A 65 -0.99 -0.93 4.70
C GLU A 65 -1.92 -2.13 4.48
N ALA A 66 -1.37 -3.29 4.10
CA ALA A 66 -2.15 -4.52 3.93
C ALA A 66 -2.63 -5.16 5.23
N VAL A 67 -2.14 -4.67 6.39
CA VAL A 67 -2.51 -5.16 7.71
C VAL A 67 -3.72 -4.41 8.26
N GLY A 68 -4.70 -5.16 8.78
CA GLY A 68 -5.82 -4.61 9.53
C GLY A 68 -5.53 -4.47 11.02
N GLY A 69 -6.29 -3.59 11.69
CA GLY A 69 -6.32 -3.51 13.15
C GLY A 69 -5.27 -2.61 13.81
N ILE A 70 -4.09 -2.41 13.22
CA ILE A 70 -2.97 -1.67 13.84
C ILE A 70 -3.32 -0.21 14.11
N HIS A 71 -4.01 0.43 13.19
CA HIS A 71 -4.33 1.86 13.26
C HIS A 71 -5.76 2.15 13.72
N GLY A 72 -6.50 1.14 14.12
CA GLY A 72 -7.90 1.29 14.50
C GLY A 72 -8.74 1.86 13.37
N ARG A 73 -9.60 2.84 13.70
CA ARG A 73 -10.54 3.43 12.74
C ARG A 73 -9.85 4.36 11.72
N ASN A 74 -8.78 5.02 12.13
CA ASN A 74 -8.06 5.94 11.27
C ASN A 74 -6.60 6.10 11.72
N ARG A 75 -5.69 6.02 10.76
CA ARG A 75 -4.25 6.16 11.00
C ARG A 75 -3.86 7.61 11.31
N LEU A 76 -3.09 7.80 12.36
CA LEU A 76 -2.47 9.09 12.62
C LEU A 76 -1.41 9.40 11.54
N MET A 77 -1.35 10.66 11.16
CA MET A 77 -0.42 11.16 10.13
C MET A 77 1.03 10.80 10.47
N GLY A 78 1.75 10.22 9.50
CA GLY A 78 3.14 9.78 9.66
C GLY A 78 3.31 8.35 10.16
N ASN A 79 2.35 7.76 10.87
CA ASN A 79 2.50 6.45 11.48
C ASN A 79 2.61 5.30 10.48
N SER A 80 2.29 5.49 9.21
CA SER A 80 2.52 4.45 8.19
C SER A 80 4.00 4.11 8.03
N LEU A 81 4.90 5.10 8.10
CA LEU A 81 6.34 4.86 8.02
C LEU A 81 6.83 4.06 9.23
N LEU A 82 6.31 4.37 10.41
CA LEU A 82 6.63 3.64 11.63
C LEU A 82 6.15 2.19 11.55
N ASP A 83 4.93 1.99 11.08
CA ASP A 83 4.32 0.69 10.84
C ASP A 83 5.18 -0.16 9.90
N ILE A 84 5.47 0.29 8.69
CA ILE A 84 6.24 -0.49 7.71
C ILE A 84 7.65 -0.82 8.20
N ILE A 85 8.29 0.05 8.98
CA ILE A 85 9.62 -0.19 9.53
C ILE A 85 9.56 -1.22 10.66
N VAL A 86 8.68 -1.03 11.62
CA VAL A 86 8.62 -1.88 12.82
C VAL A 86 8.03 -3.24 12.50
N PHE A 87 6.82 -3.25 11.95
CA PHE A 87 6.14 -4.52 11.65
C PHE A 87 6.73 -5.23 10.43
N GLY A 88 7.22 -4.49 9.43
CA GLY A 88 7.93 -5.07 8.30
C GLY A 88 9.21 -5.79 8.72
N ARG A 89 9.99 -5.19 9.62
CA ARG A 89 11.17 -5.84 10.20
C ARG A 89 10.79 -7.08 10.99
N ASN A 90 9.77 -6.99 11.84
CA ASN A 90 9.32 -8.11 12.65
C ASN A 90 8.80 -9.28 11.80
N ALA A 91 7.91 -9.01 10.86
CA ALA A 91 7.40 -10.00 9.92
C ALA A 91 8.52 -10.63 9.09
N GLY A 92 9.46 -9.83 8.60
CA GLY A 92 10.61 -10.33 7.84
C GLY A 92 11.53 -11.25 8.64
N GLN A 93 11.81 -10.94 9.90
CA GLN A 93 12.61 -11.79 10.78
C GLN A 93 11.92 -13.12 11.06
N ASN A 94 10.64 -13.09 11.37
CA ASN A 94 9.86 -14.29 11.65
C ASN A 94 9.64 -15.15 10.39
N ALA A 95 9.39 -14.52 9.24
CA ALA A 95 9.31 -15.21 7.95
C ALA A 95 10.66 -15.91 7.61
N ALA A 96 11.77 -15.23 7.80
CA ALA A 96 13.09 -15.80 7.57
C ALA A 96 13.41 -16.99 8.51
N ALA A 97 12.98 -16.90 9.77
CA ALA A 97 13.11 -18.00 10.72
C ALA A 97 12.24 -19.20 10.29
N LYS A 98 10.98 -18.95 9.94
CA LYS A 98 10.04 -19.99 9.49
C LYS A 98 10.49 -20.67 8.20
N ALA A 99 11.08 -19.90 7.26
CA ALA A 99 11.55 -20.42 5.98
C ALA A 99 12.63 -21.50 6.10
N LYS A 100 13.41 -21.53 7.19
CA LYS A 100 14.45 -22.55 7.42
C LYS A 100 13.88 -23.96 7.53
N ASP A 101 12.67 -24.06 8.08
CA ASP A 101 12.01 -25.35 8.36
C ASP A 101 10.88 -25.62 7.37
N THR A 102 10.60 -24.69 6.46
CA THR A 102 9.50 -24.81 5.48
C THR A 102 10.03 -25.46 4.21
N LYS A 103 9.44 -26.60 3.83
CA LYS A 103 9.72 -27.25 2.55
C LYS A 103 8.78 -26.72 1.48
N ILE A 104 9.35 -26.34 0.35
CA ILE A 104 8.56 -25.98 -0.84
C ILE A 104 7.92 -27.24 -1.41
N GLY A 105 6.59 -27.28 -1.43
CA GLY A 105 5.84 -28.35 -2.09
C GLY A 105 5.84 -28.19 -3.61
N LYS A 106 5.13 -29.10 -4.29
CA LYS A 106 4.92 -29.00 -5.74
C LYS A 106 4.07 -27.75 -6.06
N LEU A 107 4.62 -26.82 -6.80
CA LEU A 107 3.91 -25.63 -7.26
C LEU A 107 2.89 -26.02 -8.33
N THR A 108 1.63 -25.66 -8.13
CA THR A 108 0.53 -25.92 -9.07
C THR A 108 -0.42 -24.75 -9.14
N LEU A 109 -1.19 -24.65 -10.21
CA LEU A 109 -2.29 -23.69 -10.36
C LEU A 109 -3.66 -24.34 -10.08
N ALA A 110 -3.69 -25.49 -9.42
CA ALA A 110 -4.91 -26.25 -9.15
C ALA A 110 -5.95 -25.44 -8.36
N HIS A 111 -5.50 -24.51 -7.50
CA HIS A 111 -6.38 -23.61 -6.75
C HIS A 111 -7.16 -22.66 -7.67
N ILE A 112 -6.59 -22.23 -8.78
CA ILE A 112 -7.28 -21.38 -9.78
C ILE A 112 -8.38 -22.18 -10.45
N ALA A 113 -8.08 -23.39 -10.92
CA ALA A 113 -9.07 -24.27 -11.53
C ALA A 113 -10.21 -24.61 -10.56
N LYS A 114 -9.89 -24.81 -9.27
CA LYS A 114 -10.89 -25.01 -8.23
C LYS A 114 -11.78 -23.77 -8.07
N TYR A 115 -11.20 -22.58 -7.97
CA TYR A 115 -11.94 -21.32 -7.86
C TYR A 115 -12.86 -21.08 -9.05
N ASP A 116 -12.38 -21.31 -10.28
CA ASP A 116 -13.19 -21.17 -11.49
C ASP A 116 -14.36 -22.15 -11.49
N SER A 117 -14.12 -23.39 -11.10
CA SER A 117 -15.19 -24.39 -10.95
C SER A 117 -16.24 -24.00 -9.91
N GLU A 118 -15.82 -23.49 -8.76
CA GLU A 118 -16.73 -23.03 -7.70
C GLU A 118 -17.55 -21.81 -8.15
N ARG A 119 -16.91 -20.87 -8.85
CA ARG A 119 -17.58 -19.69 -9.43
C ARG A 119 -18.64 -20.11 -10.45
N ASP A 120 -18.29 -21.00 -11.35
CA ASP A 120 -19.19 -21.48 -12.41
C ASP A 120 -20.36 -22.28 -11.81
N ALA A 121 -20.11 -23.11 -10.80
CA ALA A 121 -21.15 -23.83 -10.06
C ALA A 121 -22.10 -22.88 -9.32
N ALA A 122 -21.60 -21.74 -8.84
CA ALA A 122 -22.41 -20.69 -8.21
C ALA A 122 -23.20 -19.84 -9.22
N GLY A 123 -23.06 -20.10 -10.53
CA GLY A 123 -23.74 -19.34 -11.59
C GLY A 123 -23.25 -17.91 -11.76
N ILE A 124 -22.10 -17.56 -11.21
CA ILE A 124 -21.51 -16.23 -11.30
C ILE A 124 -20.92 -16.05 -12.69
N LYS A 125 -21.61 -15.30 -13.54
CA LYS A 125 -21.13 -14.91 -14.86
C LYS A 125 -20.57 -13.50 -14.80
N THR A 126 -19.35 -13.33 -15.28
CA THR A 126 -18.70 -12.03 -15.39
C THR A 126 -17.89 -11.96 -16.68
N ASP A 127 -17.96 -10.81 -17.33
CA ASP A 127 -17.12 -10.43 -18.47
C ASP A 127 -15.83 -9.72 -18.01
N ARG A 128 -15.69 -9.53 -16.69
CA ARG A 128 -14.48 -8.92 -16.13
C ARG A 128 -13.31 -9.86 -16.31
N VAL A 129 -12.30 -9.35 -17.00
CA VAL A 129 -11.00 -10.00 -17.10
C VAL A 129 -10.11 -9.47 -15.99
N SER A 130 -9.53 -10.35 -15.20
CA SER A 130 -8.51 -9.92 -14.21
C SER A 130 -7.39 -9.20 -14.91
N PRO A 131 -6.90 -8.09 -14.34
CA PRO A 131 -5.69 -7.47 -14.86
C PRO A 131 -4.56 -8.52 -14.85
N MET A 132 -3.67 -8.44 -15.83
CA MET A 132 -2.52 -9.32 -15.90
C MET A 132 -1.68 -9.17 -14.62
N LEU A 133 -1.63 -10.21 -13.80
CA LEU A 133 -0.94 -10.19 -12.52
C LEU A 133 0.59 -10.15 -12.69
N LEU A 134 1.07 -10.66 -13.80
CA LEU A 134 2.49 -10.64 -14.16
C LEU A 134 2.63 -9.93 -15.51
N PRO A 135 3.17 -8.70 -15.53
CA PRO A 135 3.47 -8.05 -16.77
C PRO A 135 4.44 -8.89 -17.59
N ASN A 136 4.21 -8.97 -18.88
CA ASN A 136 5.11 -9.68 -19.78
C ASN A 136 6.37 -8.84 -20.01
N TYR A 137 7.36 -9.04 -19.17
CA TYR A 137 8.65 -8.34 -19.23
C TYR A 137 9.50 -8.78 -20.44
N THR A 138 9.18 -9.89 -21.08
CA THR A 138 9.99 -10.45 -22.18
C THR A 138 9.89 -9.64 -23.48
N ASN A 139 8.85 -8.81 -23.62
CA ASN A 139 8.63 -7.97 -24.80
C ASN A 139 9.02 -6.51 -24.61
N GLN A 140 9.57 -6.11 -23.47
CA GLN A 140 10.16 -4.79 -23.33
C GLN A 140 11.51 -4.79 -24.05
N LYS A 141 11.52 -4.21 -25.24
CA LYS A 141 12.80 -3.82 -25.86
C LYS A 141 13.51 -2.89 -24.89
N SER A 142 14.70 -3.30 -24.47
CA SER A 142 15.61 -2.41 -23.74
C SER A 142 15.76 -1.11 -24.51
N ILE A 143 15.38 -0.01 -23.89
CA ILE A 143 15.63 1.35 -24.38
C ILE A 143 17.12 1.62 -24.17
#